data_3a4c68f2430ae9cf126b0294cff6c232
#
_entry.id   3a4c68f2430ae9cf126b0294cff6c232
#
_cell.length_a   1.000
_cell.length_b   1.000
_cell.length_c   1.000
_cell.angle_alpha   90.00
_cell.angle_beta   90.00
_cell.angle_gamma   90.00
#
_symmetry.space_group_name_H-M   'P 1'
#
loop_
_entity.id
_entity.type
_entity.pdbx_description
1 polymer ?
#
loop_
_entity_poly.entity_id
_entity_poly.type
_entity_poly.pdbx_seq_one_letter_code
_entity_poly.pdbx_strand_id
1 'polypeptide(L)'
;ATTLDSAEWNNFNSYYPFIPCGYTDELGNGTGEVEFSMPSEYDSSIKTLNVSRYRGIENPFGHIWKWSDGINVEIQSEASGGLSKVYVTDDPEYFNDSDYSGMSHVGNEARTSSQYVKSVIFGDGGEIIPDVVGGSSTTYFCDNHYTSIPSSSVSLRGVLFGGNAHYGAGAGLVCANSSYAPSNPLAHVGSRLCF
;
A
#
# COMPACT_ATOMS: atom_id res chain seq x y z
N ALA A 1 -0.19 -23.35 1.54
CA ALA A 1 -0.14 -22.47 2.71
C ALA A 1 1.13 -22.82 3.49
N THR A 2 2.06 -21.91 3.60
CA THR A 2 3.20 -22.07 4.50
C THR A 2 2.67 -22.03 5.92
N THR A 3 2.97 -23.06 6.70
CA THR A 3 2.73 -23.03 8.13
C THR A 3 3.69 -21.99 8.70
N LEU A 4 3.17 -20.93 9.26
CA LEU A 4 4.00 -19.97 10.01
C LEU A 4 4.56 -20.72 11.23
N ASP A 5 5.87 -20.74 11.38
CA ASP A 5 6.47 -21.24 12.60
C ASP A 5 6.27 -20.24 13.76
N SER A 6 6.60 -20.63 14.97
CA SER A 6 6.38 -19.79 16.15
C SER A 6 7.22 -18.50 16.13
N ALA A 7 8.39 -18.52 15.49
CA ALA A 7 9.25 -17.34 15.38
C ALA A 7 8.69 -16.34 14.36
N GLU A 8 8.22 -16.82 13.21
CA GLU A 8 7.53 -16.00 12.21
C GLU A 8 6.23 -15.44 12.76
N TRP A 9 5.45 -16.22 13.47
CA TRP A 9 4.22 -15.79 14.11
C TRP A 9 4.46 -14.68 15.13
N ASN A 10 5.42 -14.84 16.04
CA ASN A 10 5.74 -13.85 17.05
C ASN A 10 6.26 -12.55 16.43
N ASN A 11 7.13 -12.65 15.45
CA ASN A 11 7.65 -11.48 14.75
C ASN A 11 6.55 -10.75 13.98
N PHE A 12 5.69 -11.50 13.29
CA PHE A 12 4.56 -10.95 12.56
C PHE A 12 3.57 -10.27 13.51
N ASN A 13 3.25 -10.91 14.62
CA ASN A 13 2.27 -10.44 15.59
C ASN A 13 2.70 -9.18 16.36
N SER A 14 4.00 -8.88 16.41
CA SER A 14 4.50 -7.64 17.04
C SER A 14 4.15 -6.39 16.22
N TYR A 15 4.09 -6.51 14.89
CA TYR A 15 3.85 -5.38 13.98
C TYR A 15 2.59 -5.55 13.12
N TYR A 16 2.23 -6.79 12.78
CA TYR A 16 1.13 -7.12 11.88
C TYR A 16 0.23 -8.18 12.50
N PRO A 17 -0.55 -7.81 13.55
CA PRO A 17 -1.37 -8.78 14.26
C PRO A 17 -2.36 -9.47 13.31
N PHE A 18 -2.53 -10.78 13.50
CA PHE A 18 -3.54 -11.53 12.79
C PHE A 18 -4.93 -11.19 13.33
N ILE A 19 -5.72 -10.54 12.50
CA ILE A 19 -7.10 -10.19 12.79
C ILE A 19 -7.98 -11.15 12.02
N PRO A 20 -8.92 -11.85 12.68
CA PRO A 20 -9.89 -12.70 11.99
C PRO A 20 -10.68 -11.91 10.94
N CYS A 21 -10.90 -12.51 9.78
CA CYS A 21 -11.79 -11.91 8.77
C CYS A 21 -13.21 -11.82 9.32
N GLY A 22 -13.89 -10.71 9.03
CA GLY A 22 -15.24 -10.47 9.49
C GLY A 22 -15.34 -9.95 10.93
N TYR A 23 -14.22 -9.58 11.56
CA TYR A 23 -14.23 -9.10 12.95
C TYR A 23 -15.09 -7.85 13.14
N THR A 24 -15.26 -7.06 12.10
CA THR A 24 -16.08 -5.84 12.12
C THR A 24 -17.48 -6.04 11.50
N ASP A 25 -17.93 -7.28 11.29
CA ASP A 25 -19.20 -7.57 10.57
C ASP A 25 -20.44 -7.02 11.28
N GLU A 26 -20.39 -6.83 12.59
CA GLU A 26 -21.47 -6.19 13.36
C GLU A 26 -21.75 -4.75 12.90
N LEU A 27 -20.78 -4.07 12.27
CA LEU A 27 -20.96 -2.73 11.70
C LEU A 27 -21.69 -2.75 10.35
N GLY A 28 -21.92 -3.91 9.74
CA GLY A 28 -22.58 -4.05 8.45
C GLY A 28 -21.92 -3.19 7.37
N ASN A 29 -22.71 -2.37 6.67
CA ASN A 29 -22.23 -1.41 5.68
C ASN A 29 -21.83 -0.06 6.29
N GLY A 30 -21.75 0.01 7.62
CA GLY A 30 -21.36 1.22 8.33
C GLY A 30 -19.86 1.52 8.24
N THR A 31 -19.51 2.62 8.90
CA THR A 31 -18.12 3.04 9.11
C THR A 31 -17.90 3.15 10.62
N GLY A 32 -16.79 2.62 11.11
CA GLY A 32 -16.46 2.62 12.53
C GLY A 32 -15.23 1.79 12.84
N GLU A 33 -15.04 1.50 14.11
CA GLU A 33 -13.95 0.67 14.62
C GLU A 33 -14.48 -0.31 15.65
N VAL A 34 -13.87 -1.50 15.72
CA VAL A 34 -14.13 -2.52 16.73
C VAL A 34 -12.81 -2.87 17.41
N GLU A 35 -12.78 -2.83 18.73
CA GLU A 35 -11.59 -3.18 19.49
C GLU A 35 -11.33 -4.70 19.39
N PHE A 36 -10.14 -5.07 18.94
CA PHE A 36 -9.63 -6.43 18.92
C PHE A 36 -8.61 -6.63 20.03
N SER A 37 -8.86 -7.62 20.89
CA SER A 37 -7.93 -8.01 21.94
C SER A 37 -7.14 -9.24 21.48
N MET A 38 -5.81 -9.11 21.52
CA MET A 38 -4.91 -10.22 21.20
C MET A 38 -5.03 -11.32 22.25
N PRO A 39 -5.05 -12.61 21.86
CA PRO A 39 -4.95 -13.72 22.80
C PRO A 39 -3.70 -13.60 23.68
N SER A 40 -3.85 -13.90 24.99
CA SER A 40 -2.80 -13.69 25.99
C SER A 40 -1.57 -14.60 25.83
N GLU A 41 -1.70 -15.69 25.10
CA GLU A 41 -0.61 -16.61 24.79
C GLU A 41 0.37 -16.06 23.74
N TYR A 42 0.00 -15.02 23.03
CA TYR A 42 0.90 -14.35 22.09
C TYR A 42 1.57 -13.18 22.78
N ASP A 43 2.88 -13.24 22.91
CA ASP A 43 3.64 -12.12 23.45
C ASP A 43 3.47 -10.91 22.56
N SER A 44 2.74 -9.95 23.03
CA SER A 44 2.59 -8.70 22.33
C SER A 44 2.62 -7.54 23.31
N SER A 45 3.48 -6.60 23.04
CA SER A 45 3.41 -5.27 23.63
C SER A 45 2.11 -4.57 23.22
N ILE A 46 1.47 -5.01 22.13
CA ILE A 46 0.15 -4.56 21.65
C ILE A 46 -0.88 -5.57 22.12
N LYS A 47 -1.62 -5.23 23.15
CA LYS A 47 -2.67 -6.09 23.73
C LYS A 47 -4.04 -5.86 23.09
N THR A 48 -4.28 -4.66 22.60
CA THR A 48 -5.53 -4.25 21.93
C THR A 48 -5.21 -3.35 20.75
N LEU A 49 -6.03 -3.44 19.72
CA LEU A 49 -5.98 -2.55 18.56
C LEU A 49 -7.41 -2.31 18.03
N ASN A 50 -7.61 -1.21 17.34
CA ASN A 50 -8.86 -0.92 16.68
C ASN A 50 -8.85 -1.41 15.24
N VAL A 51 -9.80 -2.29 14.93
CA VAL A 51 -10.02 -2.79 13.56
C VAL A 51 -10.99 -1.85 12.87
N SER A 52 -10.55 -1.19 11.84
CA SER A 52 -11.35 -0.20 11.12
C SER A 52 -12.27 -0.84 10.09
N ARG A 53 -13.46 -0.25 9.89
CA ARG A 53 -14.36 -0.55 8.78
C ARG A 53 -14.78 0.75 8.11
N TYR A 54 -14.76 0.78 6.80
CA TYR A 54 -15.21 1.90 6.01
C TYR A 54 -16.19 1.43 4.93
N ARG A 55 -17.45 1.84 5.02
CA ARG A 55 -18.52 1.49 4.08
C ARG A 55 -18.57 -0.01 3.76
N GLY A 56 -18.51 -0.85 4.79
CA GLY A 56 -18.54 -2.30 4.66
C GLY A 56 -17.19 -2.96 4.33
N ILE A 57 -16.14 -2.21 4.08
CA ILE A 57 -14.79 -2.73 3.82
C ILE A 57 -14.01 -2.77 5.13
N GLU A 58 -13.64 -3.96 5.57
CA GLU A 58 -12.81 -4.17 6.76
C GLU A 58 -11.34 -3.92 6.47
N ASN A 59 -10.62 -3.27 7.40
CA ASN A 59 -9.20 -2.92 7.27
C ASN A 59 -8.83 -2.33 5.90
N PRO A 60 -9.47 -1.25 5.45
CA PRO A 60 -9.19 -0.69 4.13
C PRO A 60 -7.75 -0.16 4.00
N PHE A 61 -7.14 0.24 5.13
CA PHE A 61 -5.76 0.74 5.21
C PHE A 61 -5.14 0.48 6.59
N GLY A 62 -3.83 0.65 6.72
CA GLY A 62 -3.12 0.71 8.01
C GLY A 62 -2.86 -0.63 8.71
N HIS A 63 -3.25 -1.77 8.15
CA HIS A 63 -2.97 -3.09 8.71
C HIS A 63 -1.88 -3.80 7.91
N ILE A 64 -2.16 -4.15 6.67
CA ILE A 64 -1.19 -4.69 5.70
C ILE A 64 -1.31 -3.89 4.40
N TRP A 65 -0.21 -3.76 3.70
CA TRP A 65 -0.19 -3.20 2.35
C TRP A 65 -1.09 -4.01 1.42
N LYS A 66 -1.73 -3.33 0.49
CA LYS A 66 -2.60 -3.96 -0.51
C LYS A 66 -2.05 -3.71 -1.89
N TRP A 67 -1.91 -4.78 -2.68
CA TRP A 67 -1.60 -4.65 -4.10
C TRP A 67 -2.76 -3.99 -4.85
N SER A 68 -2.39 -3.14 -5.81
CA SER A 68 -3.28 -2.63 -6.84
C SER A 68 -2.89 -3.28 -8.15
N ASP A 69 -3.78 -4.09 -8.71
CA ASP A 69 -3.59 -4.65 -10.05
C ASP A 69 -3.91 -3.60 -11.11
N GLY A 70 -3.35 -3.77 -12.31
CA GLY A 70 -3.56 -2.85 -13.42
C GLY A 70 -2.80 -1.53 -13.31
N ILE A 71 -1.87 -1.39 -12.36
CA ILE A 71 -1.03 -0.20 -12.21
C ILE A 71 0.44 -0.61 -12.18
N ASN A 72 1.21 -0.10 -13.13
CA ASN A 72 2.66 -0.26 -13.17
C ASN A 72 3.36 1.09 -13.20
N VAL A 73 4.48 1.20 -12.49
CA VAL A 73 5.31 2.42 -12.46
C VAL A 73 6.70 2.13 -13.00
N GLU A 74 7.07 2.86 -14.04
CA GLU A 74 8.43 2.89 -14.55
C GLU A 74 9.25 3.88 -13.74
N ILE A 75 9.93 3.38 -12.69
CA ILE A 75 10.77 4.23 -11.83
C ILE A 75 12.01 4.67 -12.59
N GLN A 76 12.16 5.96 -12.78
CA GLN A 76 13.36 6.54 -13.39
C GLN A 76 14.56 6.42 -12.46
N SER A 77 15.73 6.09 -13.02
CA SER A 77 16.97 5.99 -12.24
C SER A 77 17.46 7.37 -11.77
N GLU A 78 18.39 7.39 -10.82
CA GLU A 78 19.09 8.63 -10.44
C GLU A 78 19.81 9.25 -11.63
N ALA A 79 20.42 8.42 -12.47
CA ALA A 79 21.15 8.87 -13.66
C ALA A 79 20.20 9.53 -14.69
N SER A 80 18.98 9.03 -14.85
CA SER A 80 17.99 9.59 -15.78
C SER A 80 17.34 10.86 -15.21
N GLY A 81 17.20 10.95 -13.90
CA GLY A 81 16.51 12.06 -13.24
C GLY A 81 15.01 12.09 -13.53
N GLY A 82 14.36 13.19 -13.12
CA GLY A 82 12.94 13.44 -13.43
C GLY A 82 11.94 12.65 -12.59
N LEU A 83 10.70 12.62 -13.04
CA LEU A 83 9.58 11.91 -12.44
C LEU A 83 9.44 10.51 -13.04
N SER A 84 8.88 9.59 -12.27
CA SER A 84 8.57 8.24 -12.74
C SER A 84 7.25 8.20 -13.48
N LYS A 85 7.11 7.30 -14.45
CA LYS A 85 5.92 7.22 -15.31
C LYS A 85 4.93 6.20 -14.75
N VAL A 86 3.67 6.58 -14.65
CA VAL A 86 2.56 5.74 -14.18
C VAL A 86 1.76 5.24 -15.37
N TYR A 87 1.58 3.93 -15.43
CA TYR A 87 0.79 3.24 -16.45
C TYR A 87 -0.37 2.51 -15.80
N VAL A 88 -1.55 2.58 -16.39
CA VAL A 88 -2.75 1.91 -15.89
C VAL A 88 -3.51 1.19 -17.00
N THR A 89 -4.25 0.17 -16.59
CA THR A 89 -5.26 -0.51 -17.40
C THR A 89 -6.36 -1.06 -16.48
N ASP A 90 -7.58 -1.04 -16.96
CA ASP A 90 -8.74 -1.71 -16.35
C ASP A 90 -9.06 -3.07 -16.99
N ASP A 91 -8.31 -3.45 -18.03
CA ASP A 91 -8.46 -4.72 -18.72
C ASP A 91 -7.52 -5.78 -18.11
N PRO A 92 -8.07 -6.85 -17.48
CA PRO A 92 -7.25 -7.89 -16.86
C PRO A 92 -6.33 -8.64 -17.83
N GLU A 93 -6.60 -8.61 -19.14
CA GLU A 93 -5.72 -9.24 -20.15
C GLU A 93 -4.35 -8.57 -20.22
N TYR A 94 -4.25 -7.31 -19.79
CA TYR A 94 -3.01 -6.53 -19.79
C TYR A 94 -2.36 -6.41 -18.40
N PHE A 95 -2.88 -7.09 -17.37
CA PHE A 95 -2.20 -7.15 -16.09
C PHE A 95 -0.89 -7.92 -16.25
N ASN A 96 0.21 -7.24 -16.00
CA ASN A 96 1.53 -7.77 -16.32
C ASN A 96 2.58 -7.31 -15.29
N ASP A 97 3.36 -8.25 -14.77
CA ASP A 97 4.42 -8.00 -13.81
C ASP A 97 5.76 -7.58 -14.45
N SER A 98 5.87 -7.65 -15.76
CA SER A 98 7.15 -7.56 -16.47
C SER A 98 7.28 -6.34 -17.38
N ASP A 99 6.17 -5.80 -17.85
CA ASP A 99 6.13 -4.64 -18.71
C ASP A 99 4.80 -3.84 -18.56
N TYR A 100 4.57 -2.90 -19.43
CA TYR A 100 3.36 -2.07 -19.47
C TYR A 100 2.68 -2.12 -20.84
N SER A 101 2.88 -3.20 -21.60
CA SER A 101 2.22 -3.41 -22.88
C SER A 101 0.70 -3.45 -22.71
N GLY A 102 -0.02 -2.68 -23.53
CA GLY A 102 -1.47 -2.57 -23.43
C GLY A 102 -1.97 -1.63 -22.31
N MET A 103 -1.08 -1.06 -21.52
CA MET A 103 -1.42 -0.06 -20.49
C MET A 103 -1.30 1.36 -21.04
N SER A 104 -2.06 2.29 -20.50
CA SER A 104 -2.02 3.72 -20.85
C SER A 104 -1.13 4.49 -19.88
N HIS A 105 -0.24 5.33 -20.39
CA HIS A 105 0.50 6.29 -19.58
C HIS A 105 -0.46 7.41 -19.13
N VAL A 106 -0.66 7.57 -17.82
CA VAL A 106 -1.65 8.48 -17.25
C VAL A 106 -1.05 9.67 -16.51
N GLY A 107 0.25 9.67 -16.28
CA GLY A 107 0.94 10.77 -15.60
C GLY A 107 2.29 10.35 -15.05
N ASN A 108 2.88 11.24 -14.27
CA ASN A 108 4.20 11.00 -13.67
C ASN A 108 4.15 11.25 -12.16
N GLU A 109 4.75 10.34 -11.39
CA GLU A 109 4.86 10.45 -9.93
C GLU A 109 6.23 10.96 -9.47
N ALA A 110 6.25 11.58 -8.29
CA ALA A 110 7.47 11.99 -7.63
C ALA A 110 8.31 10.77 -7.22
N ARG A 111 9.63 10.88 -7.37
CA ARG A 111 10.59 9.89 -6.88
C ARG A 111 11.07 10.27 -5.50
N THR A 112 10.90 9.38 -4.54
CA THR A 112 11.40 9.56 -3.18
C THR A 112 11.52 8.24 -2.45
N SER A 113 12.52 8.10 -1.58
CA SER A 113 12.63 6.91 -0.73
C SER A 113 11.50 6.84 0.31
N SER A 114 11.09 7.98 0.87
CA SER A 114 9.99 8.12 1.82
C SER A 114 9.76 9.60 2.11
N GLN A 115 8.66 10.17 1.67
CA GLN A 115 8.25 11.53 2.04
C GLN A 115 6.73 11.69 1.97
N TYR A 116 6.22 12.64 2.75
CA TYR A 116 4.81 13.00 2.71
C TYR A 116 4.45 13.73 1.42
N VAL A 117 3.29 13.39 0.87
CA VAL A 117 2.75 14.02 -0.33
C VAL A 117 2.42 15.49 -0.06
N LYS A 118 2.88 16.36 -0.94
CA LYS A 118 2.61 17.78 -0.89
C LYS A 118 1.61 18.22 -1.94
N SER A 119 1.65 17.63 -3.13
CA SER A 119 0.77 17.92 -4.25
C SER A 119 0.43 16.62 -4.98
N VAL A 120 -0.73 16.59 -5.60
CA VAL A 120 -1.16 15.53 -6.50
C VAL A 120 -1.63 16.13 -7.82
N ILE A 121 -1.50 15.35 -8.88
CA ILE A 121 -2.16 15.59 -10.17
C ILE A 121 -3.21 14.52 -10.41
N PHE A 122 -4.12 14.79 -11.31
CA PHE A 122 -5.08 13.81 -11.80
C PHE A 122 -4.61 13.28 -13.14
N GLY A 123 -4.59 11.96 -13.28
CA GLY A 123 -4.39 11.29 -14.55
C GLY A 123 -5.62 11.42 -15.46
N ASP A 124 -5.48 10.99 -16.71
CA ASP A 124 -6.52 11.12 -17.73
C ASP A 124 -7.80 10.32 -17.42
N GLY A 125 -7.70 9.25 -16.63
CA GLY A 125 -8.84 8.45 -16.13
C GLY A 125 -9.31 8.86 -14.73
N GLY A 126 -8.71 9.88 -14.13
CA GLY A 126 -9.02 10.37 -12.79
C GLY A 126 -8.16 9.78 -11.69
N GLU A 127 -7.07 9.11 -12.04
CA GLU A 127 -6.08 8.59 -11.09
C GLU A 127 -5.48 9.74 -10.27
N ILE A 128 -5.25 9.49 -8.98
CA ILE A 128 -4.59 10.44 -8.10
C ILE A 128 -3.12 10.08 -8.01
N ILE A 129 -2.25 10.95 -8.53
CA ILE A 129 -0.82 10.70 -8.67
C ILE A 129 -0.04 11.72 -7.83
N PRO A 130 0.80 11.31 -6.87
CA PRO A 130 1.65 12.21 -6.09
C PRO A 130 2.77 12.77 -6.98
N ASP A 131 2.69 14.04 -7.36
CA ASP A 131 3.68 14.70 -8.23
C ASP A 131 4.75 15.48 -7.47
N VAL A 132 4.43 15.96 -6.26
CA VAL A 132 5.37 16.68 -5.39
C VAL A 132 5.31 16.11 -3.98
N VAL A 133 6.48 15.87 -3.41
CA VAL A 133 6.68 15.48 -2.00
C VAL A 133 7.30 16.61 -1.18
N GLY A 134 7.30 16.48 0.15
CA GLY A 134 7.82 17.50 1.07
C GLY A 134 6.76 18.07 2.02
N GLY A 135 5.65 17.35 2.20
CA GLY A 135 4.68 17.57 3.26
C GLY A 135 5.14 17.01 4.62
N SER A 136 4.22 16.87 5.55
CA SER A 136 4.42 16.23 6.85
C SER A 136 3.15 15.46 7.26
N SER A 137 3.22 14.73 8.37
CA SER A 137 2.05 14.02 8.93
C SER A 137 0.89 14.93 9.36
N THR A 138 1.07 16.24 9.33
CA THR A 138 0.07 17.23 9.74
C THR A 138 -0.17 18.32 8.70
N THR A 139 0.49 18.26 7.54
CA THR A 139 0.36 19.26 6.47
C THR A 139 0.10 18.62 5.12
N TYR A 140 -0.64 19.31 4.28
CA TYR A 140 -1.05 18.89 2.95
C TYR A 140 -1.91 17.63 2.99
N PHE A 141 -1.49 16.53 2.33
CA PHE A 141 -2.27 15.28 2.27
C PHE A 141 -2.05 14.36 3.49
N CYS A 142 -1.01 14.61 4.30
CA CYS A 142 -0.67 13.84 5.51
C CYS A 142 -0.36 12.35 5.27
N ASP A 143 -0.33 11.89 4.02
CA ASP A 143 0.00 10.51 3.63
C ASP A 143 1.39 10.43 3.02
N ASN A 144 2.06 9.30 3.23
CA ASN A 144 3.41 9.09 2.76
C ASN A 144 3.46 8.40 1.40
N HIS A 145 4.47 8.74 0.63
CA HIS A 145 4.78 8.14 -0.67
C HIS A 145 6.17 7.53 -0.65
N TYR A 146 6.27 6.29 -1.11
CA TYR A 146 7.50 5.50 -1.12
C TYR A 146 7.83 5.04 -2.53
N THR A 147 9.07 5.26 -2.97
CA THR A 147 9.61 4.69 -4.19
C THR A 147 11.00 4.12 -3.95
N SER A 148 11.41 3.15 -4.77
CA SER A 148 12.78 2.62 -4.74
C SER A 148 13.52 3.10 -5.99
N ILE A 149 14.37 4.10 -5.82
CA ILE A 149 15.09 4.74 -6.94
C ILE A 149 16.33 3.91 -7.27
N PRO A 150 16.42 3.28 -8.45
CA PRO A 150 17.63 2.59 -8.87
C PRO A 150 18.71 3.58 -9.29
N SER A 151 19.97 3.22 -9.09
CA SER A 151 21.11 4.12 -9.37
C SER A 151 21.34 4.38 -10.88
N SER A 152 21.21 3.35 -11.71
CA SER A 152 21.68 3.43 -13.10
C SER A 152 20.67 3.03 -14.19
N SER A 153 19.63 2.26 -13.87
CA SER A 153 18.66 1.79 -14.87
C SER A 153 17.24 2.00 -14.37
N VAL A 154 16.31 2.21 -15.27
CA VAL A 154 14.88 2.21 -14.94
C VAL A 154 14.45 0.86 -14.40
N SER A 155 13.44 0.85 -13.55
CA SER A 155 12.85 -0.39 -13.03
C SER A 155 11.34 -0.31 -13.00
N LEU A 156 10.68 -1.44 -13.32
CA LEU A 156 9.24 -1.57 -13.21
C LEU A 156 8.86 -1.93 -11.78
N ARG A 157 7.82 -1.29 -11.27
CA ARG A 157 7.27 -1.50 -9.93
C ARG A 157 5.75 -1.60 -9.98
N GLY A 158 5.21 -2.45 -9.12
CA GLY A 158 3.79 -2.43 -8.79
C GLY A 158 3.49 -1.37 -7.73
N VAL A 159 2.22 -1.11 -7.51
CA VAL A 159 1.76 -0.14 -6.50
C VAL A 159 1.08 -0.86 -5.34
N LEU A 160 1.53 -0.55 -4.15
CA LEU A 160 0.88 -0.90 -2.89
C LEU A 160 0.23 0.34 -2.32
N PHE A 161 -0.93 0.19 -1.68
CA PHE A 161 -1.61 1.30 -1.02
C PHE A 161 -2.01 0.96 0.42
N GLY A 162 -2.35 2.01 1.18
CA GLY A 162 -2.96 1.92 2.50
C GLY A 162 -1.98 1.90 3.67
N GLY A 163 -0.70 1.60 3.43
CA GLY A 163 0.26 1.44 4.51
C GLY A 163 0.06 0.15 5.30
N ASN A 164 0.90 -0.06 6.31
CA ASN A 164 0.78 -1.17 7.24
C ASN A 164 0.93 -0.69 8.70
N ALA A 165 0.72 -1.58 9.65
CA ALA A 165 0.71 -1.26 11.08
C ALA A 165 2.05 -0.71 11.61
N HIS A 166 3.16 -0.97 10.93
CA HIS A 166 4.48 -0.45 11.31
C HIS A 166 4.68 1.03 10.97
N TYR A 167 3.94 1.56 10.00
CA TYR A 167 4.16 2.92 9.49
C TYR A 167 3.48 4.04 10.29
N GLY A 168 2.66 3.70 11.27
CA GLY A 168 2.01 4.68 12.14
C GLY A 168 1.34 5.81 11.34
N ALA A 169 1.72 7.04 11.60
CA ALA A 169 1.18 8.23 10.90
C ALA A 169 1.54 8.31 9.41
N GLY A 170 2.44 7.46 8.92
CA GLY A 170 2.72 7.36 7.48
C GLY A 170 1.73 6.48 6.72
N ALA A 171 0.92 5.69 7.43
CA ALA A 171 -0.14 4.89 6.82
C ALA A 171 -1.41 5.72 6.63
N GLY A 172 -2.15 5.48 5.57
CA GLY A 172 -3.40 6.18 5.28
C GLY A 172 -3.98 5.76 3.95
N LEU A 173 -5.17 6.27 3.63
CA LEU A 173 -5.92 5.84 2.45
C LEU A 173 -5.18 6.12 1.14
N VAL A 174 -4.47 7.24 1.05
CA VAL A 174 -3.68 7.62 -0.14
C VAL A 174 -2.18 7.37 0.03
N CYS A 175 -1.79 6.68 1.11
CA CYS A 175 -0.40 6.21 1.26
C CYS A 175 -0.09 5.19 0.16
N ALA A 176 0.90 5.49 -0.66
CA ALA A 176 1.30 4.65 -1.80
C ALA A 176 2.76 4.23 -1.72
N ASN A 177 3.05 3.05 -2.24
CA ASN A 177 4.40 2.50 -2.28
C ASN A 177 4.67 1.78 -3.60
N SER A 178 5.55 2.34 -4.41
CA SER A 178 6.07 1.76 -5.65
C SER A 178 7.53 1.31 -5.51
N SER A 179 7.89 0.76 -4.35
CA SER A 179 9.25 0.25 -4.09
C SER A 179 9.46 -1.20 -4.52
N TYR A 180 8.39 -1.97 -4.67
CA TYR A 180 8.47 -3.41 -4.89
C TYR A 180 8.15 -3.81 -6.33
N ALA A 181 8.84 -4.85 -6.81
CA ALA A 181 8.43 -5.51 -8.04
C ALA A 181 7.03 -6.13 -7.87
N PRO A 182 6.18 -6.15 -8.92
CA PRO A 182 4.79 -6.61 -8.81
C PRO A 182 4.66 -8.03 -8.24
N SER A 183 5.61 -8.90 -8.52
CA SER A 183 5.62 -10.31 -8.08
C SER A 183 6.27 -10.55 -6.70
N ASN A 184 6.60 -9.51 -5.94
CA ASN A 184 7.32 -9.66 -4.67
C ASN A 184 6.39 -10.15 -3.53
N PRO A 185 6.53 -11.39 -3.04
CA PRO A 185 5.70 -11.93 -1.96
C PRO A 185 6.23 -11.47 -0.59
N LEU A 186 5.43 -10.76 0.17
CA LEU A 186 5.78 -10.29 1.50
C LEU A 186 4.63 -10.59 2.50
N ALA A 187 4.98 -10.96 3.73
CA ALA A 187 4.01 -11.31 4.77
C ALA A 187 3.09 -10.13 5.16
N HIS A 188 3.57 -8.90 5.01
CA HIS A 188 2.82 -7.67 5.30
C HIS A 188 2.15 -7.05 4.07
N VAL A 189 2.02 -7.82 3.01
CA VAL A 189 1.35 -7.42 1.77
C VAL A 189 0.28 -8.44 1.43
N GLY A 190 -0.88 -7.96 1.06
CA GLY A 190 -2.02 -8.77 0.66
C GLY A 190 -2.79 -8.12 -0.47
N SER A 191 -3.84 -8.80 -0.90
CA SER A 191 -4.82 -8.25 -1.83
C SER A 191 -6.22 -8.64 -1.37
N ARG A 192 -7.23 -7.98 -1.89
CA ARG A 192 -8.63 -8.38 -1.76
C ARG A 192 -9.13 -8.77 -3.14
N LEU A 193 -9.84 -9.88 -3.19
CA LEU A 193 -10.59 -10.24 -4.38
C LEU A 193 -11.87 -9.39 -4.40
N CYS A 194 -12.11 -8.72 -5.50
CA CYS A 194 -13.40 -8.12 -5.82
C CYS A 194 -14.15 -9.11 -6.71
N PHE A 195 -15.33 -9.52 -6.28
CA PHE A 195 -16.24 -10.38 -7.04
C PHE A 195 -17.43 -9.57 -7.53
#